data_3c2ef1240f72a2dfa099132746562f0c
#
_entry.id   3c2ef1240f72a2dfa099132746562f0c
#
_cell.length_a   1.000
_cell.length_b   1.000
_cell.length_c   1.000
_cell.angle_alpha   90.00
_cell.angle_beta   90.00
_cell.angle_gamma   90.00
#
_symmetry.space_group_name_H-M   'P 1'
#
loop_
_entity.id
_entity.type
_entity.pdbx_description
1 polymer ?
#
loop_
_entity_poly.entity_id
_entity_poly.type
_entity_poly.pdbx_seq_one_letter_code
_entity_poly.pdbx_strand_id
1 'polypeptide(L)'
;MILDFSCDDIEINQNYEVDLSAIEARLRSALKPPPNYKISEWADNNRILSTSTSARSGKWQTSNSPYMRFIMDMITDPYTEQVTLMMCSQVGKTELLLNIMGYYIDNDPCPMMFIMPTKDLSEEFSKRSFASMMRESPCFHDKIQIDKKSSTNNIDYKEFKGGLVLFIGSQKANALASVPIRIVLADEIDRFALDADGEGNPINLAKKRTSNFPNRKWILCSTPTVHDKSQIVQEYEASSKYRYYCECPFCKGKQYLKWLNVKWVDNNPDTARYVCEHCGVLWEDFDRYKAIDNGEWIAEKPDIKRNIGFHLPRMASTFCRLSDVVKEFI
;
A
#
# COMPACT_ATOMS: atom_id res chain seq x y z
N MET A 1 48.76 55.42 12.11
CA MET A 1 49.28 54.11 12.58
C MET A 1 48.73 53.07 11.63
N ILE A 2 49.53 52.79 10.60
CA ILE A 2 49.21 51.80 9.55
C ILE A 2 49.74 50.46 10.06
N LEU A 3 48.86 49.49 10.30
CA LEU A 3 49.28 48.13 10.66
C LEU A 3 49.58 47.40 9.35
N ASP A 4 50.86 47.19 9.17
CA ASP A 4 51.42 46.37 8.11
C ASP A 4 51.20 44.89 8.48
N PHE A 5 50.31 44.22 7.79
CA PHE A 5 50.16 42.76 7.90
C PHE A 5 51.07 42.14 6.84
N SER A 6 52.24 41.70 7.21
CA SER A 6 53.06 40.80 6.35
C SER A 6 52.42 39.39 6.36
N CYS A 7 52.16 38.90 5.15
CA CYS A 7 51.54 37.61 4.87
C CYS A 7 52.54 36.41 4.94
N ASP A 8 53.61 36.50 5.71
CA ASP A 8 54.74 35.56 5.59
C ASP A 8 54.80 34.43 6.61
N ASP A 9 53.75 34.28 7.47
CA ASP A 9 53.76 33.26 8.53
C ASP A 9 52.58 32.25 8.47
N ILE A 10 52.08 31.93 7.29
CA ILE A 10 51.20 30.75 7.14
C ILE A 10 52.04 29.59 6.61
N GLU A 11 52.65 28.82 7.49
CA GLU A 11 53.16 27.48 7.18
C GLU A 11 51.96 26.62 6.75
N ILE A 12 51.75 26.52 5.43
CA ILE A 12 50.84 25.51 4.85
C ILE A 12 51.54 24.16 5.07
N ASN A 13 51.02 23.43 6.07
CA ASN A 13 51.45 22.07 6.30
C ASN A 13 51.08 21.19 5.11
N GLN A 14 52.03 20.92 4.23
CA GLN A 14 51.87 20.26 2.93
C GLN A 14 51.56 18.76 3.00
N ASN A 15 51.20 18.21 4.15
CA ASN A 15 50.92 16.78 4.35
C ASN A 15 49.47 16.44 4.63
N TYR A 16 48.52 17.15 4.02
CA TYR A 16 47.14 16.63 3.92
C TYR A 16 47.00 15.89 2.59
N GLU A 17 47.37 14.61 2.55
CA GLU A 17 46.87 13.71 1.52
C GLU A 17 45.35 13.58 1.73
N VAL A 18 44.59 14.34 0.97
CA VAL A 18 43.14 14.20 0.93
C VAL A 18 42.87 12.82 0.33
N ASP A 19 42.28 11.92 1.10
CA ASP A 19 41.88 10.61 0.58
C ASP A 19 40.76 10.79 -0.45
N LEU A 20 41.15 11.02 -1.69
CA LEU A 20 40.22 11.19 -2.82
C LEU A 20 39.40 9.93 -3.06
N SER A 21 39.89 8.76 -2.63
CA SER A 21 39.14 7.50 -2.80
C SER A 21 37.85 7.47 -1.96
N ALA A 22 37.90 8.01 -0.74
CA ALA A 22 36.72 8.14 0.11
C ALA A 22 35.71 9.16 -0.44
N ILE A 23 36.21 10.25 -1.04
CA ILE A 23 35.36 11.25 -1.68
C ILE A 23 34.72 10.68 -2.95
N GLU A 24 35.50 10.01 -3.80
CA GLU A 24 34.97 9.32 -4.99
C GLU A 24 33.94 8.25 -4.64
N ALA A 25 34.19 7.44 -3.63
CA ALA A 25 33.24 6.41 -3.17
C ALA A 25 31.91 7.04 -2.70
N ARG A 26 31.98 8.15 -1.96
CA ARG A 26 30.80 8.92 -1.54
C ARG A 26 30.04 9.55 -2.72
N LEU A 27 30.77 10.12 -3.69
CA LEU A 27 30.19 10.70 -4.90
C LEU A 27 29.54 9.62 -5.76
N ARG A 28 30.21 8.48 -5.98
CA ARG A 28 29.66 7.33 -6.72
C ARG A 28 28.40 6.78 -6.03
N SER A 29 28.40 6.69 -4.70
CA SER A 29 27.23 6.28 -3.94
C SER A 29 26.07 7.29 -4.04
N ALA A 30 26.37 8.59 -3.99
CA ALA A 30 25.37 9.67 -4.07
C ALA A 30 24.77 9.82 -5.48
N LEU A 31 25.54 9.50 -6.52
CA LEU A 31 25.14 9.58 -7.93
C LEU A 31 24.51 8.26 -8.44
N LYS A 32 24.57 7.18 -7.67
CA LYS A 32 23.96 5.92 -8.05
C LYS A 32 22.44 6.10 -8.10
N PRO A 33 21.80 5.85 -9.26
CA PRO A 33 20.34 5.92 -9.31
C PRO A 33 19.73 4.91 -8.33
N PRO A 34 18.58 5.23 -7.72
CA PRO A 34 17.89 4.28 -6.86
C PRO A 34 17.62 2.98 -7.63
N PRO A 35 17.68 1.82 -6.97
CA PRO A 35 17.37 0.56 -7.61
C PRO A 35 15.97 0.60 -8.22
N ASN A 36 15.82 0.08 -9.43
CA ASN A 36 14.50 -0.02 -10.09
C ASN A 36 13.71 -1.21 -9.53
N TYR A 37 13.40 -1.18 -8.22
CA TYR A 37 12.62 -2.22 -7.58
C TYR A 37 11.14 -2.12 -7.96
N LYS A 38 10.47 -3.27 -8.04
CA LYS A 38 9.03 -3.35 -7.86
C LYS A 38 8.68 -3.14 -6.38
N ILE A 39 7.44 -2.70 -6.08
CA ILE A 39 7.03 -2.50 -4.68
C ILE A 39 7.13 -3.80 -3.88
N SER A 40 6.81 -4.96 -4.49
CA SER A 40 6.92 -6.26 -3.83
C SER A 40 8.36 -6.60 -3.44
N GLU A 41 9.31 -6.36 -4.34
CA GLU A 41 10.74 -6.59 -4.10
C GLU A 41 11.28 -5.63 -3.04
N TRP A 42 10.89 -4.35 -3.13
CA TRP A 42 11.26 -3.37 -2.11
C TRP A 42 10.74 -3.78 -0.73
N ALA A 43 9.48 -4.21 -0.63
CA ALA A 43 8.87 -4.61 0.63
C ALA A 43 9.57 -5.85 1.21
N ASP A 44 9.83 -6.89 0.41
CA ASP A 44 10.55 -8.10 0.84
C ASP A 44 11.97 -7.79 1.32
N ASN A 45 12.62 -6.74 0.82
CA ASN A 45 13.97 -6.36 1.22
C ASN A 45 14.02 -5.44 2.44
N ASN A 46 13.06 -4.51 2.59
CA ASN A 46 13.20 -3.37 3.49
C ASN A 46 12.17 -3.32 4.62
N ARG A 47 10.96 -3.94 4.46
CA ARG A 47 9.88 -3.82 5.43
C ARG A 47 10.04 -4.76 6.61
N ILE A 48 9.86 -4.21 7.83
CA ILE A 48 9.75 -4.96 9.07
C ILE A 48 8.41 -4.67 9.71
N LEU A 49 7.69 -5.74 10.05
CA LEU A 49 6.40 -5.70 10.72
C LEU A 49 6.59 -5.63 12.23
N SER A 50 5.88 -4.70 12.88
CA SER A 50 5.93 -4.54 14.32
C SER A 50 5.12 -5.62 15.05
N THR A 51 5.60 -6.04 16.20
CA THR A 51 4.88 -6.90 17.14
C THR A 51 3.62 -6.24 17.70
N SER A 52 3.57 -4.90 17.71
CA SER A 52 2.44 -4.14 18.28
C SER A 52 1.27 -3.98 17.32
N THR A 53 1.47 -4.12 16.01
CA THR A 53 0.46 -3.85 14.98
C THR A 53 0.18 -5.02 14.05
N SER A 54 1.03 -6.06 14.06
CA SER A 54 0.89 -7.21 13.18
C SER A 54 0.87 -8.53 13.95
N ALA A 55 -0.04 -9.42 13.57
CA ALA A 55 -0.08 -10.79 14.10
C ALA A 55 1.14 -11.64 13.67
N ARG A 56 1.81 -11.25 12.59
CA ARG A 56 3.06 -11.85 12.11
C ARG A 56 4.12 -10.77 12.12
N SER A 57 4.93 -10.72 13.19
CA SER A 57 6.02 -9.76 13.32
C SER A 57 7.29 -10.21 12.60
N GLY A 58 8.21 -9.26 12.37
CA GLY A 58 9.50 -9.50 11.74
C GLY A 58 9.54 -9.08 10.27
N LYS A 59 10.48 -9.62 9.50
CA LYS A 59 10.66 -9.24 8.10
C LYS A 59 9.41 -9.55 7.28
N TRP A 60 8.97 -8.58 6.48
CA TRP A 60 7.88 -8.79 5.52
C TRP A 60 8.25 -9.88 4.52
N GLN A 61 7.28 -10.70 4.18
CA GLN A 61 7.39 -11.73 3.15
C GLN A 61 6.12 -11.71 2.30
N THR A 62 6.24 -11.26 1.07
CA THR A 62 5.11 -11.20 0.13
C THR A 62 4.50 -12.57 -0.13
N SER A 63 5.28 -13.66 0.03
CA SER A 63 4.80 -15.05 -0.07
C SER A 63 3.72 -15.41 0.95
N ASN A 64 3.63 -14.72 2.09
CA ASN A 64 2.55 -14.94 3.06
C ASN A 64 1.18 -14.48 2.57
N SER A 65 1.16 -13.64 1.51
CA SER A 65 -0.04 -13.09 0.88
C SER A 65 0.21 -13.00 -0.63
N PRO A 66 0.24 -14.14 -1.35
CA PRO A 66 0.74 -14.23 -2.72
C PRO A 66 -0.05 -13.35 -3.70
N TYR A 67 -1.34 -13.13 -3.43
CA TYR A 67 -2.18 -12.22 -4.19
C TYR A 67 -1.72 -10.75 -4.16
N MET A 68 -0.90 -10.34 -3.19
CA MET A 68 -0.43 -8.95 -3.09
C MET A 68 0.71 -8.63 -4.06
N ARG A 69 1.51 -9.61 -4.46
CA ARG A 69 2.67 -9.41 -5.32
C ARG A 69 2.28 -8.67 -6.60
N PHE A 70 1.37 -9.24 -7.36
CA PHE A 70 0.95 -8.67 -8.64
C PHE A 70 0.30 -7.28 -8.48
N ILE A 71 -0.47 -7.06 -7.41
CA ILE A 71 -1.07 -5.75 -7.10
C ILE A 71 0.02 -4.69 -6.90
N MET A 72 1.01 -4.98 -6.03
CA MET A 72 2.12 -4.08 -5.75
C MET A 72 2.93 -3.78 -7.02
N ASP A 73 3.18 -4.79 -7.84
CA ASP A 73 3.99 -4.65 -9.05
C ASP A 73 3.27 -3.83 -10.14
N MET A 74 1.94 -3.96 -10.24
CA MET A 74 1.11 -3.15 -11.15
C MET A 74 1.09 -1.65 -10.78
N ILE A 75 1.28 -1.29 -9.52
CA ILE A 75 1.36 0.12 -9.12
C ILE A 75 2.63 0.80 -9.66
N THR A 76 3.72 0.05 -9.80
CA THR A 76 4.97 0.58 -10.41
C THR A 76 4.94 0.59 -11.94
N ASP A 77 3.94 -0.01 -12.57
CA ASP A 77 3.79 0.04 -14.03
C ASP A 77 3.53 1.50 -14.49
N PRO A 78 4.31 2.03 -15.44
CA PRO A 78 4.17 3.42 -15.88
C PRO A 78 2.82 3.72 -16.56
N TYR A 79 2.16 2.73 -17.13
CA TYR A 79 0.84 2.88 -17.78
C TYR A 79 -0.32 2.87 -16.80
N THR A 80 -0.15 2.26 -15.63
CA THR A 80 -1.18 2.21 -14.59
C THR A 80 -1.31 3.59 -13.92
N GLU A 81 -2.50 4.15 -13.95
CA GLU A 81 -2.82 5.45 -13.34
C GLU A 81 -3.70 5.28 -12.09
N GLN A 82 -4.65 4.35 -12.13
CA GLN A 82 -5.51 4.02 -10.99
C GLN A 82 -5.45 2.52 -10.67
N VAL A 83 -5.38 2.22 -9.37
CA VAL A 83 -5.55 0.87 -8.82
C VAL A 83 -6.72 0.87 -7.86
N THR A 84 -7.72 0.05 -8.14
CA THR A 84 -8.94 -0.10 -7.35
C THR A 84 -8.93 -1.44 -6.63
N LEU A 85 -8.95 -1.41 -5.30
CA LEU A 85 -8.84 -2.58 -4.43
C LEU A 85 -10.18 -2.86 -3.74
N MET A 86 -11.06 -3.58 -4.42
CA MET A 86 -12.30 -4.10 -3.85
C MET A 86 -11.99 -5.39 -3.09
N MET A 87 -11.66 -5.27 -1.83
CA MET A 87 -11.16 -6.38 -1.02
C MET A 87 -11.95 -6.51 0.29
N CYS A 88 -12.18 -7.73 0.72
CA CYS A 88 -12.80 -7.99 2.02
C CYS A 88 -11.90 -7.51 3.19
N SER A 89 -12.44 -7.53 4.40
CA SER A 89 -11.67 -7.30 5.63
C SER A 89 -10.63 -8.41 5.84
N GLN A 90 -9.58 -8.10 6.62
CA GLN A 90 -8.55 -9.06 7.06
C GLN A 90 -7.83 -9.81 5.93
N VAL A 91 -7.52 -9.12 4.85
CA VAL A 91 -6.63 -9.62 3.77
C VAL A 91 -5.30 -8.89 3.71
N GLY A 92 -5.00 -8.05 4.72
CA GLY A 92 -3.76 -7.29 4.79
C GLY A 92 -3.75 -5.97 4.01
N LYS A 93 -4.92 -5.36 3.73
CA LYS A 93 -5.05 -4.06 3.03
C LYS A 93 -4.15 -2.97 3.62
N THR A 94 -4.18 -2.81 4.93
CA THR A 94 -3.38 -1.80 5.65
C THR A 94 -1.88 -1.97 5.38
N GLU A 95 -1.37 -3.19 5.44
CA GLU A 95 0.05 -3.45 5.18
C GLU A 95 0.40 -3.24 3.70
N LEU A 96 -0.52 -3.54 2.77
CA LEU A 96 -0.37 -3.24 1.36
C LEU A 96 -0.21 -1.73 1.13
N LEU A 97 -1.09 -0.90 1.72
CA LEU A 97 -1.02 0.56 1.62
C LEU A 97 0.26 1.10 2.26
N LEU A 98 0.69 0.55 3.40
CA LEU A 98 1.96 0.90 4.04
C LEU A 98 3.18 0.53 3.17
N ASN A 99 3.17 -0.63 2.49
CA ASN A 99 4.24 -1.00 1.57
C ASN A 99 4.33 -0.02 0.38
N ILE A 100 3.18 0.41 -0.16
CA ILE A 100 3.13 1.42 -1.21
C ILE A 100 3.70 2.75 -0.72
N MET A 101 3.25 3.22 0.45
CA MET A 101 3.75 4.46 1.04
C MET A 101 5.26 4.38 1.32
N GLY A 102 5.72 3.27 1.89
CA GLY A 102 7.13 3.05 2.20
C GLY A 102 8.01 3.08 0.95
N TYR A 103 7.59 2.46 -0.13
CA TYR A 103 8.28 2.51 -1.41
C TYR A 103 8.42 3.96 -1.94
N TYR A 104 7.34 4.74 -1.89
CA TYR A 104 7.35 6.14 -2.34
C TYR A 104 7.99 7.12 -1.34
N ILE A 105 8.39 6.67 -0.18
CA ILE A 105 9.25 7.43 0.74
C ILE A 105 10.72 7.10 0.50
N ASP A 106 11.02 5.82 0.30
CA ASP A 106 12.40 5.32 0.29
C ASP A 106 13.02 5.28 -1.10
N ASN A 107 12.30 4.75 -2.10
CA ASN A 107 12.85 4.41 -3.42
C ASN A 107 12.49 5.44 -4.51
N ASP A 108 11.28 6.01 -4.49
CA ASP A 108 10.80 7.02 -5.46
C ASP A 108 10.08 8.18 -4.75
N PRO A 109 10.83 9.00 -3.96
CA PRO A 109 10.25 10.03 -3.10
C PRO A 109 9.37 11.02 -3.85
N CYS A 110 8.16 11.27 -3.30
CA CYS A 110 7.20 12.19 -3.90
C CYS A 110 6.14 12.66 -2.89
N PRO A 111 5.40 13.75 -3.20
CA PRO A 111 4.27 14.15 -2.37
C PRO A 111 3.11 13.16 -2.48
N MET A 112 2.61 12.72 -1.32
CA MET A 112 1.53 11.75 -1.16
C MET A 112 0.39 12.32 -0.31
N MET A 113 -0.82 11.83 -0.55
CA MET A 113 -2.01 12.12 0.23
C MET A 113 -2.67 10.79 0.64
N PHE A 114 -2.86 10.59 1.93
CA PHE A 114 -3.58 9.45 2.49
C PHE A 114 -4.92 9.93 3.06
N ILE A 115 -6.02 9.40 2.52
CA ILE A 115 -7.37 9.84 2.83
C ILE A 115 -8.13 8.71 3.52
N MET A 116 -8.75 9.02 4.65
CA MET A 116 -9.66 8.13 5.37
C MET A 116 -11.06 8.76 5.52
N PRO A 117 -12.08 8.01 5.94
CA PRO A 117 -13.43 8.55 6.11
C PRO A 117 -13.49 9.79 7.01
N THR A 118 -12.76 9.77 8.13
CA THR A 118 -12.71 10.88 9.08
C THR A 118 -11.27 11.31 9.39
N LYS A 119 -11.12 12.51 9.92
CA LYS A 119 -9.81 13.02 10.37
C LYS A 119 -9.24 12.17 11.49
N ASP A 120 -10.06 11.77 12.47
CA ASP A 120 -9.62 10.98 13.63
C ASP A 120 -9.05 9.62 13.20
N LEU A 121 -9.68 8.95 12.24
CA LEU A 121 -9.17 7.69 11.68
C LEU A 121 -7.84 7.89 10.97
N SER A 122 -7.67 8.98 10.20
CA SER A 122 -6.41 9.26 9.52
C SER A 122 -5.28 9.61 10.50
N GLU A 123 -5.58 10.32 11.58
CA GLU A 123 -4.64 10.59 12.67
C GLU A 123 -4.24 9.31 13.41
N GLU A 124 -5.21 8.43 13.70
CA GLU A 124 -4.92 7.14 14.32
C GLU A 124 -4.02 6.28 13.44
N PHE A 125 -4.29 6.22 12.13
CA PHE A 125 -3.43 5.51 11.18
C PHE A 125 -2.02 6.09 11.18
N SER A 126 -1.86 7.43 11.15
CA SER A 126 -0.57 8.10 11.21
C SER A 126 0.21 7.79 12.50
N LYS A 127 -0.48 7.82 13.66
CA LYS A 127 0.13 7.58 14.99
C LYS A 127 0.51 6.13 15.23
N ARG A 128 -0.30 5.18 14.76
CA ARG A 128 -0.13 3.74 15.05
C ARG A 128 0.57 3.01 13.92
N SER A 129 -0.06 2.94 12.76
CA SER A 129 0.39 2.07 11.65
C SER A 129 1.60 2.68 10.93
N PHE A 130 1.48 3.94 10.49
CA PHE A 130 2.56 4.63 9.78
C PHE A 130 3.78 4.86 10.67
N ALA A 131 3.61 5.40 11.88
CA ALA A 131 4.72 5.62 12.80
C ALA A 131 5.42 4.32 13.22
N SER A 132 4.67 3.21 13.33
CA SER A 132 5.25 1.90 13.59
C SER A 132 6.11 1.42 12.43
N MET A 133 5.63 1.56 11.17
CA MET A 133 6.42 1.26 9.98
C MET A 133 7.74 2.04 9.95
N MET A 134 7.69 3.35 10.21
CA MET A 134 8.88 4.23 10.21
C MET A 134 9.91 3.84 11.27
N ARG A 135 9.44 3.41 12.45
CA ARG A 135 10.31 3.02 13.56
C ARG A 135 10.96 1.67 13.35
N GLU A 136 10.20 0.68 12.88
CA GLU A 136 10.65 -0.71 12.80
C GLU A 136 11.52 -1.00 11.55
N SER A 137 11.33 -0.25 10.45
CA SER A 137 12.05 -0.51 9.21
C SER A 137 13.27 0.42 9.07
N PRO A 138 14.52 -0.12 9.11
CA PRO A 138 15.75 0.68 9.17
C PRO A 138 15.96 1.64 7.99
N CYS A 139 15.39 1.33 6.82
CA CYS A 139 15.51 2.17 5.61
C CYS A 139 14.92 3.59 5.79
N PHE A 140 14.15 3.84 6.85
CA PHE A 140 13.53 5.15 7.12
C PHE A 140 14.24 6.00 8.18
N HIS A 141 15.18 5.44 8.97
CA HIS A 141 15.72 6.10 10.15
C HIS A 141 16.36 7.46 9.84
N ASP A 142 16.98 7.62 8.68
CA ASP A 142 17.63 8.88 8.27
C ASP A 142 16.74 9.76 7.36
N LYS A 143 15.52 9.31 7.04
CA LYS A 143 14.65 9.97 6.05
C LYS A 143 13.54 10.82 6.64
N ILE A 144 12.98 10.39 7.75
CA ILE A 144 11.92 11.11 8.47
C ILE A 144 12.31 11.30 9.91
N GLN A 145 12.42 12.56 10.33
CA GLN A 145 12.56 12.89 11.75
C GLN A 145 11.19 12.79 12.42
N ILE A 146 11.02 11.78 13.28
CA ILE A 146 9.78 11.54 14.05
C ILE A 146 9.79 12.39 15.35
N ASP A 147 10.68 13.34 15.49
CA ASP A 147 10.82 14.13 16.71
C ASP A 147 9.57 14.97 16.98
N LYS A 148 9.01 14.78 18.18
CA LYS A 148 7.81 15.46 18.71
C LYS A 148 7.89 17.00 18.77
N LYS A 149 9.06 17.59 18.48
CA LYS A 149 9.32 19.03 18.58
C LYS A 149 9.48 19.75 17.26
N SER A 150 9.43 19.05 16.11
CA SER A 150 9.52 19.68 14.81
C SER A 150 8.17 20.26 14.41
N SER A 151 8.15 21.56 14.08
CA SER A 151 6.96 22.23 13.52
C SER A 151 6.55 21.69 12.15
N THR A 152 7.47 21.02 11.44
CA THR A 152 7.28 20.46 10.09
C THR A 152 6.78 19.01 10.09
N ASN A 153 6.83 18.29 11.23
CA ASN A 153 6.41 16.88 11.32
C ASN A 153 5.37 16.70 12.42
N ASN A 154 4.13 17.07 12.13
CA ASN A 154 2.97 16.84 13.02
C ASN A 154 2.21 15.55 12.65
N ILE A 155 1.06 15.30 13.27
CA ILE A 155 0.28 14.08 13.07
C ILE A 155 -0.26 13.99 11.64
N ASP A 156 -0.73 15.11 11.09
CA ASP A 156 -1.41 15.21 9.80
C ASP A 156 -0.42 15.40 8.63
N TYR A 157 0.83 15.75 8.93
CA TYR A 157 1.83 16.12 7.93
C TYR A 157 3.18 15.52 8.28
N LYS A 158 3.77 14.79 7.35
CA LYS A 158 5.12 14.22 7.48
C LYS A 158 5.95 14.60 6.27
N GLU A 159 7.03 15.34 6.51
CA GLU A 159 7.99 15.72 5.49
C GLU A 159 9.20 14.79 5.51
N PHE A 160 9.71 14.48 4.34
CA PHE A 160 10.94 13.70 4.13
C PHE A 160 11.69 14.21 2.90
N LYS A 161 12.95 13.82 2.76
CA LYS A 161 13.77 14.26 1.63
C LYS A 161 13.13 13.84 0.30
N GLY A 162 12.67 14.81 -0.48
CA GLY A 162 12.07 14.62 -1.80
C GLY A 162 10.55 14.46 -1.81
N GLY A 163 9.87 14.55 -0.65
CA GLY A 163 8.42 14.45 -0.62
C GLY A 163 7.78 14.75 0.73
N LEU A 164 6.49 14.47 0.80
CA LEU A 164 5.69 14.62 2.01
C LEU A 164 4.52 13.61 2.01
N VAL A 165 3.93 13.34 3.17
CA VAL A 165 2.65 12.64 3.31
C VAL A 165 1.68 13.52 4.08
N LEU A 166 0.49 13.72 3.49
CA LEU A 166 -0.66 14.32 4.16
C LEU A 166 -1.62 13.22 4.61
N PHE A 167 -2.05 13.27 5.87
CA PHE A 167 -3.08 12.39 6.43
C PHE A 167 -4.35 13.20 6.63
N ILE A 168 -5.43 12.89 5.89
CA ILE A 168 -6.62 13.74 5.79
C ILE A 168 -7.90 12.93 5.96
N GLY A 169 -8.94 13.57 6.54
CA GLY A 169 -10.32 13.08 6.48
C GLY A 169 -11.01 13.50 5.18
N SER A 170 -11.88 12.64 4.65
CA SER A 170 -12.61 12.86 3.40
C SER A 170 -13.60 14.03 3.44
N GLN A 171 -13.94 14.53 4.62
CA GLN A 171 -15.02 15.50 4.83
C GLN A 171 -14.64 16.95 4.48
N LYS A 172 -13.33 17.29 4.50
CA LYS A 172 -12.87 18.71 4.37
C LYS A 172 -12.26 18.99 3.00
N ALA A 173 -13.00 19.74 2.17
CA ALA A 173 -12.59 20.13 0.83
C ALA A 173 -11.26 20.89 0.82
N ASN A 174 -11.08 21.88 1.71
CA ASN A 174 -9.87 22.68 1.79
C ASN A 174 -8.59 21.84 2.02
N ALA A 175 -8.67 20.79 2.84
CA ALA A 175 -7.54 19.90 3.07
C ALA A 175 -7.22 19.09 1.82
N LEU A 176 -8.25 18.61 1.09
CA LEU A 176 -8.11 17.88 -0.18
C LEU A 176 -7.56 18.77 -1.31
N ALA A 177 -7.64 20.09 -1.18
CA ALA A 177 -7.26 21.06 -2.20
C ALA A 177 -5.93 21.77 -1.93
N SER A 178 -5.20 21.45 -0.86
CA SER A 178 -4.14 22.30 -0.33
C SER A 178 -2.82 22.31 -1.11
N VAL A 179 -2.35 21.17 -1.64
CA VAL A 179 -1.02 21.06 -2.28
C VAL A 179 -1.05 20.15 -3.52
N PRO A 180 -0.10 20.32 -4.47
CA PRO A 180 0.11 19.38 -5.56
C PRO A 180 0.57 18.02 -5.01
N ILE A 181 -0.08 16.94 -5.45
CA ILE A 181 0.14 15.56 -4.98
C ILE A 181 0.40 14.66 -6.18
N ARG A 182 1.36 13.74 -6.05
CA ARG A 182 1.62 12.73 -7.08
C ARG A 182 0.85 11.43 -6.80
N ILE A 183 0.80 10.99 -5.55
CA ILE A 183 0.17 9.73 -5.16
C ILE A 183 -0.98 10.00 -4.20
N VAL A 184 -2.17 9.53 -4.56
CA VAL A 184 -3.36 9.53 -3.68
C VAL A 184 -3.64 8.10 -3.25
N LEU A 185 -3.67 7.87 -1.94
CA LEU A 185 -4.15 6.63 -1.33
C LEU A 185 -5.44 6.95 -0.57
N ALA A 186 -6.53 6.27 -0.89
CA ALA A 186 -7.82 6.46 -0.25
C ALA A 186 -8.31 5.13 0.29
N ASP A 187 -8.41 5.01 1.62
CA ASP A 187 -8.87 3.77 2.28
C ASP A 187 -10.29 3.93 2.81
N GLU A 188 -11.06 2.85 2.71
CA GLU A 188 -12.47 2.76 3.10
C GLU A 188 -13.37 3.78 2.36
N ILE A 189 -13.18 3.92 1.04
CA ILE A 189 -13.90 4.93 0.23
C ILE A 189 -15.42 4.81 0.26
N ASP A 190 -15.97 3.62 0.53
CA ASP A 190 -17.41 3.42 0.68
C ASP A 190 -18.01 4.12 1.91
N ARG A 191 -17.14 4.52 2.85
CA ARG A 191 -17.50 5.28 4.05
C ARG A 191 -17.20 6.77 3.93
N PHE A 192 -16.73 7.23 2.77
CA PHE A 192 -16.48 8.66 2.55
C PHE A 192 -17.79 9.43 2.51
N ALA A 193 -17.72 10.69 2.90
CA ALA A 193 -18.80 11.62 2.63
C ALA A 193 -19.06 11.68 1.12
N LEU A 194 -20.34 11.75 0.73
CA LEU A 194 -20.71 11.90 -0.68
C LEU A 194 -20.27 13.24 -1.24
N ASP A 195 -20.17 14.23 -0.35
CA ASP A 195 -19.78 15.60 -0.66
C ASP A 195 -18.88 16.13 0.46
N ALA A 196 -17.77 16.78 0.11
CA ALA A 196 -16.86 17.41 1.02
C ALA A 196 -17.20 18.91 1.11
N ASP A 197 -17.77 19.34 2.23
CA ASP A 197 -18.11 20.75 2.54
C ASP A 197 -18.87 21.49 1.42
N GLY A 198 -19.66 20.81 0.58
CA GLY A 198 -20.39 21.41 -0.54
C GLY A 198 -19.58 21.59 -1.83
N GLU A 199 -18.32 21.12 -1.89
CA GLU A 199 -17.44 21.25 -3.08
C GLU A 199 -17.40 20.00 -3.97
N GLY A 200 -18.12 18.94 -3.60
CA GLY A 200 -18.27 17.73 -4.39
C GLY A 200 -17.54 16.49 -3.84
N ASN A 201 -17.47 15.47 -4.67
CA ASN A 201 -16.92 14.17 -4.25
C ASN A 201 -15.44 14.28 -3.84
N PRO A 202 -15.08 13.79 -2.62
CA PRO A 202 -13.72 13.89 -2.06
C PRO A 202 -12.64 13.27 -2.96
N ILE A 203 -12.94 12.13 -3.60
CA ILE A 203 -11.98 11.42 -4.48
C ILE A 203 -11.68 12.30 -5.70
N ASN A 204 -12.70 12.92 -6.29
CA ASN A 204 -12.53 13.79 -7.45
C ASN A 204 -11.74 15.06 -7.11
N LEU A 205 -11.95 15.63 -5.91
CA LEU A 205 -11.18 16.78 -5.42
C LEU A 205 -9.69 16.41 -5.27
N ALA A 206 -9.40 15.27 -4.66
CA ALA A 206 -8.03 14.77 -4.52
C ALA A 206 -7.38 14.47 -5.87
N LYS A 207 -8.09 13.80 -6.80
CA LYS A 207 -7.60 13.50 -8.16
C LYS A 207 -7.19 14.76 -8.92
N LYS A 208 -7.91 15.88 -8.76
CA LYS A 208 -7.54 17.18 -9.37
C LYS A 208 -6.16 17.69 -8.92
N ARG A 209 -5.70 17.36 -7.70
CA ARG A 209 -4.37 17.78 -7.20
C ARG A 209 -3.21 17.05 -7.84
N THR A 210 -3.48 15.98 -8.57
CA THR A 210 -2.46 15.17 -9.25
C THR A 210 -2.22 15.59 -10.70
N SER A 211 -2.95 16.56 -11.23
CA SER A 211 -2.92 16.95 -12.66
C SER A 211 -1.53 17.37 -13.17
N ASN A 212 -0.68 17.94 -12.30
CA ASN A 212 0.67 18.38 -12.64
C ASN A 212 1.69 17.23 -12.77
N PHE A 213 1.31 16.01 -12.38
CA PHE A 213 2.22 14.85 -12.40
C PHE A 213 1.79 13.88 -13.50
N PRO A 214 2.61 13.69 -14.55
CA PRO A 214 2.31 12.72 -15.61
C PRO A 214 2.37 11.26 -15.13
N ASN A 215 3.11 11.00 -14.07
CA ASN A 215 3.28 9.69 -13.41
C ASN A 215 2.46 9.57 -12.11
N ARG A 216 1.31 10.28 -12.06
CA ARG A 216 0.38 10.21 -10.92
C ARG A 216 -0.19 8.80 -10.72
N LYS A 217 -0.55 8.49 -9.48
CA LYS A 217 -1.22 7.23 -9.11
C LYS A 217 -2.37 7.48 -8.14
N TRP A 218 -3.47 6.77 -8.34
CA TRP A 218 -4.60 6.74 -7.42
C TRP A 218 -4.83 5.33 -6.95
N ILE A 219 -4.72 5.10 -5.66
CA ILE A 219 -4.95 3.81 -5.03
C ILE A 219 -6.23 3.94 -4.20
N LEU A 220 -7.32 3.35 -4.68
CA LEU A 220 -8.62 3.37 -4.04
C LEU A 220 -8.87 2.00 -3.40
N CYS A 221 -9.16 1.98 -2.11
CA CYS A 221 -9.34 0.75 -1.35
C CYS A 221 -10.62 0.80 -0.54
N SER A 222 -11.40 -0.27 -0.55
CA SER A 222 -12.55 -0.44 0.35
C SER A 222 -13.02 -1.89 0.41
N THR A 223 -13.71 -2.22 1.50
CA THR A 223 -14.66 -3.32 1.54
C THR A 223 -15.99 -2.79 1.00
N PRO A 224 -16.63 -3.45 0.02
CA PRO A 224 -17.93 -3.01 -0.50
C PRO A 224 -18.99 -3.06 0.61
N THR A 225 -19.86 -2.04 0.65
CA THR A 225 -20.99 -1.95 1.59
C THR A 225 -22.28 -2.40 0.92
N VAL A 226 -23.15 -1.47 0.53
CA VAL A 226 -24.41 -1.77 -0.15
C VAL A 226 -24.19 -1.71 -1.67
N HIS A 227 -24.49 -2.79 -2.39
CA HIS A 227 -24.13 -2.99 -3.79
C HIS A 227 -24.45 -1.78 -4.71
N ASP A 228 -25.67 -1.25 -4.63
CA ASP A 228 -26.12 -0.18 -5.55
C ASP A 228 -25.56 1.22 -5.20
N LYS A 229 -24.97 1.39 -4.00
CA LYS A 229 -24.42 2.67 -3.50
C LYS A 229 -22.91 2.64 -3.29
N SER A 230 -22.28 1.50 -3.48
CA SER A 230 -20.86 1.30 -3.21
C SER A 230 -19.99 2.00 -4.27
N GLN A 231 -19.19 2.97 -3.83
CA GLN A 231 -18.23 3.68 -4.69
C GLN A 231 -17.15 2.73 -5.20
N ILE A 232 -16.65 1.81 -4.35
CA ILE A 232 -15.59 0.88 -4.74
C ILE A 232 -16.10 -0.12 -5.80
N VAL A 233 -17.37 -0.52 -5.76
CA VAL A 233 -17.98 -1.37 -6.79
C VAL A 233 -18.03 -0.63 -8.11
N GLN A 234 -18.45 0.64 -8.12
CA GLN A 234 -18.51 1.45 -9.36
C GLN A 234 -17.10 1.63 -9.96
N GLU A 235 -16.09 1.96 -9.16
CA GLU A 235 -14.71 2.09 -9.62
C GLU A 235 -14.13 0.75 -10.13
N TYR A 236 -14.48 -0.38 -9.49
CA TYR A 236 -14.08 -1.71 -9.94
C TYR A 236 -14.76 -2.09 -11.27
N GLU A 237 -16.07 -1.84 -11.44
CA GLU A 237 -16.80 -2.11 -12.69
C GLU A 237 -16.26 -1.31 -13.88
N ALA A 238 -15.73 -0.11 -13.63
CA ALA A 238 -15.09 0.75 -14.63
C ALA A 238 -13.62 0.37 -14.94
N SER A 239 -13.09 -0.68 -14.30
CA SER A 239 -11.68 -1.09 -14.39
C SER A 239 -11.48 -2.34 -15.25
N SER A 240 -10.21 -2.83 -15.29
CA SER A 240 -9.84 -4.11 -15.92
C SER A 240 -10.44 -5.35 -15.24
N LYS A 241 -10.98 -5.23 -14.02
CA LYS A 241 -11.71 -6.28 -13.28
C LYS A 241 -10.93 -7.57 -13.11
N TYR A 242 -9.75 -7.50 -12.47
CA TYR A 242 -9.01 -8.69 -12.09
C TYR A 242 -9.71 -9.46 -10.97
N ARG A 243 -9.81 -10.79 -11.14
CA ARG A 243 -10.21 -11.75 -10.10
C ARG A 243 -9.11 -12.74 -9.84
N TYR A 244 -8.98 -13.16 -8.56
CA TYR A 244 -7.96 -14.09 -8.15
C TYR A 244 -8.44 -15.52 -8.32
N TYR A 245 -7.91 -16.23 -9.31
CA TYR A 245 -8.23 -17.63 -9.59
C TYR A 245 -7.26 -18.55 -8.88
N CYS A 246 -7.80 -19.57 -8.22
CA CYS A 246 -7.04 -20.57 -7.50
C CYS A 246 -7.09 -21.91 -8.26
N GLU A 247 -5.98 -22.64 -8.30
CA GLU A 247 -5.88 -23.95 -8.91
C GLU A 247 -6.25 -25.03 -7.89
N CYS A 248 -7.21 -25.90 -8.23
CA CYS A 248 -7.58 -27.04 -7.38
C CYS A 248 -6.37 -27.96 -7.14
N PRO A 249 -6.01 -28.27 -5.88
CA PRO A 249 -4.88 -29.16 -5.59
C PRO A 249 -5.05 -30.59 -6.16
N PHE A 250 -6.30 -31.00 -6.40
CA PHE A 250 -6.65 -32.37 -6.82
C PHE A 250 -6.83 -32.48 -8.34
N CYS A 251 -7.72 -31.69 -8.96
CA CYS A 251 -8.02 -31.81 -10.39
C CYS A 251 -7.34 -30.76 -11.26
N LYS A 252 -6.60 -29.81 -10.68
CA LYS A 252 -5.92 -28.71 -11.39
C LYS A 252 -6.85 -27.71 -12.10
N GLY A 253 -8.15 -27.84 -11.94
CA GLY A 253 -9.12 -26.88 -12.47
C GLY A 253 -8.97 -25.51 -11.81
N LYS A 254 -8.88 -24.44 -12.61
CA LYS A 254 -8.79 -23.06 -12.12
C LYS A 254 -10.18 -22.53 -11.81
N GLN A 255 -10.38 -21.93 -10.65
CA GLN A 255 -11.66 -21.43 -10.21
C GLN A 255 -11.52 -20.16 -9.36
N TYR A 256 -12.48 -19.26 -9.47
CA TYR A 256 -12.66 -18.14 -8.58
C TYR A 256 -13.43 -18.59 -7.34
N LEU A 257 -12.91 -18.32 -6.13
CA LEU A 257 -13.53 -18.81 -4.91
C LEU A 257 -14.84 -18.06 -4.61
N LYS A 258 -15.96 -18.79 -4.61
CA LYS A 258 -17.33 -18.28 -4.40
C LYS A 258 -17.87 -18.73 -3.05
N TRP A 259 -18.63 -17.85 -2.38
CA TRP A 259 -19.31 -18.19 -1.13
C TRP A 259 -20.24 -19.39 -1.27
N LEU A 260 -20.95 -19.52 -2.38
CA LEU A 260 -21.88 -20.61 -2.64
C LEU A 260 -21.23 -22.01 -2.57
N ASN A 261 -19.93 -22.09 -2.74
CA ASN A 261 -19.16 -23.34 -2.67
C ASN A 261 -18.64 -23.66 -1.25
N VAL A 262 -18.90 -22.79 -0.27
CA VAL A 262 -18.62 -23.10 1.14
C VAL A 262 -19.80 -23.91 1.68
N LYS A 263 -19.52 -25.09 2.25
CA LYS A 263 -20.51 -25.99 2.84
C LYS A 263 -20.15 -26.33 4.28
N TRP A 264 -21.15 -26.44 5.13
CA TRP A 264 -21.03 -26.87 6.52
C TRP A 264 -22.27 -27.67 6.94
N VAL A 265 -22.18 -28.43 8.03
CA VAL A 265 -23.21 -29.37 8.50
C VAL A 265 -23.74 -28.89 9.87
N ASP A 266 -25.04 -29.03 10.10
CA ASP A 266 -25.74 -28.85 11.38
C ASP A 266 -25.43 -27.50 12.10
N ASN A 267 -25.34 -26.41 11.34
CA ASN A 267 -24.95 -25.09 11.88
C ASN A 267 -23.60 -25.12 12.63
N ASN A 268 -22.75 -26.12 12.39
CA ASN A 268 -21.44 -26.22 13.01
C ASN A 268 -20.35 -25.62 12.07
N PRO A 269 -19.85 -24.40 12.36
CA PRO A 269 -18.83 -23.77 11.53
C PRO A 269 -17.53 -24.56 11.39
N ASP A 270 -17.17 -25.39 12.37
CA ASP A 270 -15.92 -26.16 12.36
C ASP A 270 -15.94 -27.28 11.29
N THR A 271 -17.12 -27.61 10.77
CA THR A 271 -17.29 -28.52 9.64
C THR A 271 -17.16 -27.84 8.28
N ALA A 272 -16.89 -26.55 8.23
CA ALA A 272 -16.82 -25.79 6.99
C ALA A 272 -15.75 -26.33 6.03
N ARG A 273 -16.16 -26.56 4.77
CA ARG A 273 -15.29 -27.02 3.67
C ARG A 273 -15.62 -26.24 2.41
N TYR A 274 -14.64 -26.07 1.56
CA TYR A 274 -14.86 -25.51 0.23
C TYR A 274 -15.03 -26.64 -0.80
N VAL A 275 -16.04 -26.58 -1.63
CA VAL A 275 -16.33 -27.56 -2.68
C VAL A 275 -15.74 -27.10 -4.00
N CYS A 276 -14.84 -27.88 -4.61
CA CYS A 276 -14.32 -27.61 -5.94
C CYS A 276 -15.44 -27.62 -6.97
N GLU A 277 -15.56 -26.56 -7.78
CA GLU A 277 -16.61 -26.47 -8.82
C GLU A 277 -16.39 -27.43 -9.99
N HIS A 278 -15.17 -27.96 -10.17
CA HIS A 278 -14.82 -28.87 -11.28
C HIS A 278 -14.94 -30.34 -10.91
N CYS A 279 -14.42 -30.77 -9.74
CA CYS A 279 -14.37 -32.18 -9.38
C CYS A 279 -15.20 -32.54 -8.14
N GLY A 280 -15.81 -31.57 -7.48
CA GLY A 280 -16.65 -31.80 -6.30
C GLY A 280 -15.91 -32.17 -5.01
N VAL A 281 -14.57 -32.27 -5.02
CA VAL A 281 -13.79 -32.61 -3.83
C VAL A 281 -13.91 -31.49 -2.80
N LEU A 282 -14.06 -31.88 -1.54
CA LEU A 282 -14.09 -31.00 -0.38
C LEU A 282 -12.66 -30.62 0.01
N TRP A 283 -12.41 -29.30 0.10
CA TRP A 283 -11.12 -28.77 0.57
C TRP A 283 -11.20 -28.43 2.05
N GLU A 284 -10.20 -28.79 2.77
CA GLU A 284 -9.89 -28.22 4.08
C GLU A 284 -9.15 -26.89 3.94
N ASP A 285 -8.93 -26.17 5.05
CA ASP A 285 -8.18 -24.91 5.01
C ASP A 285 -6.75 -25.09 4.45
N PHE A 286 -6.09 -26.21 4.72
CA PHE A 286 -4.78 -26.51 4.16
C PHE A 286 -4.81 -26.60 2.62
N ASP A 287 -5.80 -27.29 2.04
CA ASP A 287 -5.96 -27.41 0.59
C ASP A 287 -6.28 -26.05 -0.03
N ARG A 288 -7.11 -25.25 0.66
CA ARG A 288 -7.46 -23.89 0.24
C ARG A 288 -6.22 -22.97 0.24
N TYR A 289 -5.39 -23.00 1.28
CA TYR A 289 -4.16 -22.21 1.32
C TYR A 289 -3.22 -22.61 0.19
N LYS A 290 -3.04 -23.91 -0.05
CA LYS A 290 -2.24 -24.40 -1.17
C LYS A 290 -2.78 -23.96 -2.53
N ALA A 291 -4.11 -23.92 -2.69
CA ALA A 291 -4.75 -23.40 -3.91
C ALA A 291 -4.51 -21.89 -4.07
N ILE A 292 -4.55 -21.12 -2.97
CA ILE A 292 -4.27 -19.67 -2.96
C ILE A 292 -2.80 -19.41 -3.29
N ASP A 293 -1.85 -20.19 -2.77
CA ASP A 293 -0.42 -20.02 -3.04
C ASP A 293 -0.08 -20.16 -4.54
N ASN A 294 -0.83 -20.99 -5.26
CA ASN A 294 -0.69 -21.20 -6.70
C ASN A 294 -1.71 -20.38 -7.52
N GLY A 295 -2.34 -19.38 -6.91
CA GLY A 295 -3.34 -18.57 -7.57
C GLY A 295 -2.74 -17.52 -8.51
N GLU A 296 -3.56 -17.02 -9.41
CA GLU A 296 -3.20 -15.98 -10.37
C GLU A 296 -4.33 -14.96 -10.56
N TRP A 297 -3.96 -13.74 -10.91
CA TRP A 297 -4.89 -12.69 -11.27
C TRP A 297 -5.22 -12.75 -12.75
N ILE A 298 -6.52 -12.85 -13.08
CA ILE A 298 -7.01 -12.87 -14.48
C ILE A 298 -7.98 -11.70 -14.65
N ALA A 299 -7.73 -10.87 -15.68
CA ALA A 299 -8.57 -9.72 -16.03
C ALA A 299 -9.79 -10.16 -16.85
N GLU A 300 -10.97 -9.62 -16.51
CA GLU A 300 -12.18 -9.76 -17.36
C GLU A 300 -12.13 -8.77 -18.53
N LYS A 301 -11.48 -7.60 -18.36
CA LYS A 301 -11.37 -6.53 -19.36
C LYS A 301 -9.89 -6.17 -19.58
N PRO A 302 -9.08 -7.02 -20.25
CA PRO A 302 -7.63 -6.84 -20.35
C PRO A 302 -7.21 -5.63 -21.19
N ASP A 303 -8.11 -5.07 -21.99
CA ASP A 303 -7.85 -3.89 -22.81
C ASP A 303 -7.77 -2.59 -21.99
N ILE A 304 -8.34 -2.57 -20.78
CA ILE A 304 -8.27 -1.44 -19.86
C ILE A 304 -6.95 -1.50 -19.10
N LYS A 305 -5.96 -0.68 -19.51
CA LYS A 305 -4.60 -0.71 -18.95
C LYS A 305 -4.31 0.39 -17.93
N ARG A 306 -5.06 1.49 -17.95
CA ARG A 306 -4.81 2.61 -17.03
C ARG A 306 -5.53 2.48 -15.70
N ASN A 307 -6.71 1.87 -15.70
CA ASN A 307 -7.52 1.66 -14.51
C ASN A 307 -7.57 0.17 -14.20
N ILE A 308 -6.79 -0.27 -13.24
CA ILE A 308 -6.64 -1.67 -12.86
C ILE A 308 -7.45 -1.94 -11.58
N GLY A 309 -8.44 -2.81 -11.65
CA GLY A 309 -9.25 -3.18 -10.50
C GLY A 309 -9.03 -4.62 -10.06
N PHE A 310 -8.96 -4.83 -8.74
CA PHE A 310 -8.76 -6.13 -8.13
C PHE A 310 -9.91 -6.46 -7.20
N HIS A 311 -10.49 -7.66 -7.35
CA HIS A 311 -11.49 -8.18 -6.42
C HIS A 311 -10.98 -9.43 -5.72
N LEU A 312 -10.83 -9.34 -4.38
CA LEU A 312 -10.40 -10.45 -3.53
C LEU A 312 -11.51 -10.79 -2.52
N PRO A 313 -12.19 -11.95 -2.67
CA PRO A 313 -13.19 -12.39 -1.72
C PRO A 313 -12.53 -12.91 -0.43
N ARG A 314 -13.30 -12.96 0.66
CA ARG A 314 -12.78 -13.41 1.96
C ARG A 314 -12.27 -14.85 1.96
N MET A 315 -12.88 -15.73 1.17
CA MET A 315 -12.42 -17.12 1.00
C MET A 315 -11.00 -17.22 0.42
N ALA A 316 -10.51 -16.18 -0.24
CA ALA A 316 -9.14 -16.12 -0.75
C ALA A 316 -8.13 -15.52 0.27
N SER A 317 -8.57 -15.18 1.49
CA SER A 317 -7.68 -14.71 2.56
C SER A 317 -6.83 -15.86 3.11
N THR A 318 -5.52 -15.60 3.31
CA THR A 318 -4.60 -16.49 4.02
C THR A 318 -4.59 -16.24 5.54
N PHE A 319 -5.40 -15.29 6.04
CA PHE A 319 -5.44 -14.87 7.44
C PHE A 319 -6.68 -15.36 8.21
N CYS A 320 -7.61 -16.05 7.57
CA CYS A 320 -8.80 -16.57 8.21
C CYS A 320 -9.05 -18.02 7.81
N ARG A 321 -9.73 -18.75 8.69
CA ARG A 321 -10.23 -20.11 8.42
C ARG A 321 -11.64 -20.00 7.80
N LEU A 322 -12.07 -21.05 7.10
CA LEU A 322 -13.45 -21.13 6.60
C LEU A 322 -14.46 -21.14 7.75
N SER A 323 -14.13 -21.78 8.87
CA SER A 323 -14.94 -21.75 10.08
C SER A 323 -15.21 -20.32 10.59
N ASP A 324 -14.22 -19.44 10.52
CA ASP A 324 -14.38 -18.05 10.97
C ASP A 324 -15.30 -17.27 10.03
N VAL A 325 -15.20 -17.54 8.72
CA VAL A 325 -16.06 -16.93 7.70
C VAL A 325 -17.52 -17.38 7.89
N VAL A 326 -17.74 -18.64 8.20
CA VAL A 326 -19.08 -19.20 8.46
C VAL A 326 -19.66 -18.68 9.77
N LYS A 327 -18.84 -18.52 10.84
CA LYS A 327 -19.29 -17.94 12.13
C LYS A 327 -19.83 -16.51 11.99
N GLU A 328 -19.31 -15.73 11.07
CA GLU A 328 -19.81 -14.37 10.82
C GLU A 328 -21.10 -14.36 9.99
N PHE A 329 -21.42 -15.45 9.31
CA PHE A 329 -22.60 -15.58 8.47
C PHE A 329 -23.81 -16.14 9.23
N ILE A 330 -23.59 -16.98 10.24
CA ILE A 330 -24.65 -17.55 11.11
C ILE A 330 -25.01 -16.56 12.22
#